data_558f0db4b2a8e8824d7e8f700d85a74b
#
_entry.id   558f0db4b2a8e8824d7e8f700d85a74b
#
_cell.length_a   1.000
_cell.length_b   1.000
_cell.length_c   1.000
_cell.angle_alpha   90.00
_cell.angle_beta   90.00
_cell.angle_gamma   90.00
#
_symmetry.space_group_name_H-M   'P 1'
#
loop_
_entity.id
_entity.type
_entity.pdbx_description
1 polymer ?
#
loop_
_entity_poly.entity_id
_entity_poly.type
_entity_poly.pdbx_seq_one_letter_code
_entity_poly.pdbx_strand_id
1 'polypeptide(L)'
;MQKTFAAVLFAAGLIAAQLAWAEDKIADVTDMNALRAAVRADKKAFVASTLKLTTLEAKRFWPIYENYQRVLNATNRRLALAVEAVVTLDRPISDLYARNLANELIASDEEEIKARRALHNRLMRGVPTRVLPPNKAARYLQLESKIRAMQDYDIATGIPLVK
;
A
#
# COMPACT_ATOMS: atom_id res chain seq x y z
N MET A 1 -13.43 -59.33 8.31
CA MET A 1 -13.82 -58.07 7.72
C MET A 1 -13.81 -56.99 8.79
N GLN A 2 -12.72 -56.31 9.04
CA GLN A 2 -12.57 -55.10 9.89
C GLN A 2 -11.09 -54.72 9.87
N LYS A 3 -10.72 -53.79 9.11
CA LYS A 3 -9.47 -52.97 9.21
C LYS A 3 -9.40 -52.08 7.98
N THR A 4 -9.95 -50.86 8.00
CA THR A 4 -9.56 -49.74 7.16
C THR A 4 -10.44 -48.52 7.49
N PHE A 5 -10.29 -47.90 8.67
CA PHE A 5 -10.83 -46.55 8.95
C PHE A 5 -9.96 -45.84 10.01
N ALA A 6 -8.71 -45.57 9.72
CA ALA A 6 -7.87 -44.81 10.66
C ALA A 6 -6.78 -43.96 10.00
N ALA A 7 -6.89 -43.61 8.73
CA ALA A 7 -5.81 -42.89 8.05
C ALA A 7 -6.16 -41.52 7.45
N VAL A 8 -7.36 -40.99 7.67
CA VAL A 8 -7.79 -39.71 7.01
C VAL A 8 -7.82 -38.51 7.93
N LEU A 9 -7.65 -38.64 9.23
CA LEU A 9 -7.76 -37.53 10.18
C LEU A 9 -6.45 -36.79 10.52
N PHE A 10 -5.30 -37.18 9.98
CA PHE A 10 -3.99 -36.57 10.30
C PHE A 10 -3.50 -35.53 9.29
N ALA A 11 -4.12 -35.40 8.11
CA ALA A 11 -3.67 -34.48 7.06
C ALA A 11 -4.24 -33.05 7.18
N ALA A 12 -5.36 -32.87 7.88
CA ALA A 12 -5.99 -31.55 7.99
C ALA A 12 -5.33 -30.62 9.04
N GLY A 13 -4.61 -31.18 10.01
CA GLY A 13 -3.97 -30.41 11.08
C GLY A 13 -2.67 -29.70 10.67
N LEU A 14 -1.94 -30.23 9.69
CA LEU A 14 -0.64 -29.68 9.26
C LEU A 14 -0.74 -28.46 8.34
N ILE A 15 -1.86 -28.33 7.61
CA ILE A 15 -2.07 -27.19 6.69
C ILE A 15 -2.46 -25.93 7.48
N ALA A 16 -3.22 -26.07 8.56
CA ALA A 16 -3.62 -24.92 9.40
C ALA A 16 -2.43 -24.33 10.17
N ALA A 17 -1.46 -25.16 10.58
CA ALA A 17 -0.26 -24.69 11.27
C ALA A 17 0.70 -23.91 10.34
N GLN A 18 0.81 -24.30 9.07
CA GLN A 18 1.66 -23.59 8.12
C GLN A 18 1.12 -22.21 7.74
N LEU A 19 -0.20 -22.03 7.69
CA LEU A 19 -0.83 -20.73 7.45
C LEU A 19 -0.61 -19.75 8.62
N ALA A 20 -0.63 -20.23 9.86
CA ALA A 20 -0.36 -19.39 11.04
C ALA A 20 1.08 -18.88 11.08
N TRP A 21 2.06 -19.69 10.65
CA TRP A 21 3.48 -19.28 10.58
C TRP A 21 3.78 -18.29 9.45
N ALA A 22 3.04 -18.35 8.35
CA ALA A 22 3.13 -17.38 7.25
C ALA A 22 2.54 -16.02 7.66
N GLU A 23 1.46 -16.04 8.43
CA GLU A 23 0.75 -14.83 8.90
C GLU A 23 1.60 -14.00 9.88
N ASP A 24 2.36 -14.62 10.76
CA ASP A 24 3.25 -13.92 11.69
C ASP A 24 4.50 -13.31 11.01
N LYS A 25 5.04 -13.95 9.96
CA LYS A 25 6.15 -13.38 9.19
C LYS A 25 5.76 -12.14 8.37
N ILE A 26 4.53 -12.10 7.86
CA ILE A 26 4.00 -10.94 7.14
C ILE A 26 3.70 -9.78 8.10
N ALA A 27 3.36 -10.06 9.36
CA ALA A 27 3.05 -9.05 10.37
C ALA A 27 4.23 -8.16 10.75
N ASP A 28 5.46 -8.63 10.61
CA ASP A 28 6.67 -7.87 10.97
C ASP A 28 7.23 -6.99 9.84
N VAL A 29 6.78 -7.15 8.62
CA VAL A 29 7.05 -6.32 7.42
C VAL A 29 8.46 -5.71 7.38
N THR A 30 9.47 -6.53 7.67
CA THR A 30 10.89 -6.16 7.56
C THR A 30 11.45 -6.54 6.19
N ASP A 31 10.87 -7.54 5.53
CA ASP A 31 11.24 -7.98 4.20
C ASP A 31 10.47 -7.20 3.12
N MET A 32 11.17 -6.32 2.39
CA MET A 32 10.61 -5.49 1.33
C MET A 32 10.13 -6.31 0.11
N ASN A 33 10.71 -7.49 -0.15
CA ASN A 33 10.27 -8.34 -1.25
C ASN A 33 8.96 -9.06 -0.89
N ALA A 34 8.84 -9.55 0.33
CA ALA A 34 7.59 -10.11 0.84
C ALA A 34 6.48 -9.04 0.86
N LEU A 35 6.79 -7.81 1.29
CA LEU A 35 5.85 -6.68 1.24
C LEU A 35 5.39 -6.40 -0.20
N ARG A 36 6.34 -6.33 -1.15
CA ARG A 36 6.02 -6.09 -2.56
C ARG A 36 5.09 -7.16 -3.13
N ALA A 37 5.38 -8.43 -2.83
CA ALA A 37 4.54 -9.56 -3.27
C ALA A 37 3.12 -9.48 -2.68
N ALA A 38 2.99 -9.22 -1.39
CA ALA A 38 1.71 -9.10 -0.70
C ALA A 38 0.87 -7.93 -1.23
N VAL A 39 1.49 -6.76 -1.43
CA VAL A 39 0.81 -5.57 -1.97
C VAL A 39 0.38 -5.76 -3.42
N ARG A 40 1.19 -6.44 -4.24
CA ARG A 40 0.82 -6.77 -5.62
C ARG A 40 -0.33 -7.78 -5.71
N ALA A 41 -0.38 -8.73 -4.79
CA ALA A 41 -1.45 -9.73 -4.75
C ALA A 41 -2.79 -9.10 -4.36
N ASP A 42 -2.87 -8.44 -3.22
CA ASP A 42 -4.05 -7.68 -2.77
C ASP A 42 -3.66 -6.74 -1.60
N LYS A 43 -3.42 -5.48 -1.91
CA LYS A 43 -3.08 -4.45 -0.90
C LYS A 43 -4.14 -4.33 0.19
N LYS A 44 -5.43 -4.40 -0.16
CA LYS A 44 -6.53 -4.20 0.79
C LYS A 44 -6.63 -5.39 1.76
N ALA A 45 -6.53 -6.61 1.25
CA ALA A 45 -6.52 -7.82 2.08
C ALA A 45 -5.29 -7.85 3.00
N PHE A 46 -4.12 -7.44 2.51
CA PHE A 46 -2.91 -7.34 3.30
C PHE A 46 -3.04 -6.31 4.45
N VAL A 47 -3.61 -5.14 4.18
CA VAL A 47 -3.89 -4.14 5.23
C VAL A 47 -4.89 -4.69 6.25
N ALA A 48 -5.95 -5.37 5.80
CA ALA A 48 -6.96 -5.97 6.67
C ALA A 48 -6.35 -6.99 7.65
N SER A 49 -5.55 -7.92 7.14
CA SER A 49 -4.89 -8.96 7.94
C SER A 49 -3.89 -8.37 8.94
N THR A 50 -3.09 -7.40 8.49
CA THR A 50 -2.07 -6.73 9.31
C THR A 50 -2.68 -5.96 10.49
N LEU A 51 -3.83 -5.31 10.29
CA LEU A 51 -4.49 -4.50 11.32
C LEU A 51 -5.44 -5.30 12.20
N LYS A 52 -5.85 -6.50 11.80
CA LYS A 52 -6.83 -7.34 12.52
C LYS A 52 -8.05 -6.50 12.93
N LEU A 53 -8.69 -5.87 11.93
CA LEU A 53 -9.81 -4.96 12.17
C LEU A 53 -11.05 -5.72 12.64
N THR A 54 -11.72 -5.18 13.67
CA THR A 54 -13.09 -5.60 13.98
C THR A 54 -14.06 -5.11 12.91
N THR A 55 -15.26 -5.68 12.84
CA THR A 55 -16.30 -5.27 11.88
C THR A 55 -16.63 -3.77 11.99
N LEU A 56 -16.69 -3.23 13.21
CA LEU A 56 -16.97 -1.82 13.45
C LEU A 56 -15.81 -0.92 13.00
N GLU A 57 -14.58 -1.30 13.31
CA GLU A 57 -13.37 -0.59 12.86
C GLU A 57 -13.29 -0.59 11.34
N ALA A 58 -13.51 -1.74 10.71
CA ALA A 58 -13.49 -1.89 9.26
C ALA A 58 -14.51 -0.95 8.58
N LYS A 59 -15.75 -0.91 9.07
CA LYS A 59 -16.81 -0.03 8.57
C LYS A 59 -16.41 1.44 8.59
N ARG A 60 -15.67 1.88 9.60
CA ARG A 60 -15.21 3.27 9.76
C ARG A 60 -13.92 3.57 8.99
N PHE A 61 -13.02 2.59 8.88
CA PHE A 61 -11.70 2.74 8.31
C PHE A 61 -11.71 2.71 6.77
N TRP A 62 -12.42 1.76 6.14
CA TRP A 62 -12.35 1.58 4.70
C TRP A 62 -12.74 2.80 3.87
N PRO A 63 -13.76 3.60 4.20
CA PRO A 63 -14.05 4.82 3.45
C PRO A 63 -12.90 5.84 3.46
N ILE A 64 -12.15 5.91 4.57
CA ILE A 64 -11.00 6.80 4.72
C ILE A 64 -9.83 6.29 3.89
N TYR A 65 -9.56 4.98 3.98
CA TYR A 65 -8.56 4.29 3.18
C TYR A 65 -8.81 4.47 1.68
N GLU A 66 -10.01 4.18 1.21
CA GLU A 66 -10.38 4.28 -0.21
C GLU A 66 -10.28 5.71 -0.74
N ASN A 67 -10.67 6.69 0.06
CA ASN A 67 -10.49 8.10 -0.32
C ASN A 67 -9.00 8.46 -0.46
N TYR A 68 -8.17 8.03 0.48
CA TYR A 68 -6.73 8.25 0.42
C TYR A 68 -6.10 7.56 -0.80
N GLN A 69 -6.41 6.28 -1.04
CA GLN A 69 -5.90 5.55 -2.21
C GLN A 69 -6.34 6.20 -3.54
N ARG A 70 -7.54 6.75 -3.59
CA ARG A 70 -8.05 7.47 -4.79
C ARG A 70 -7.21 8.71 -5.10
N VAL A 71 -6.86 9.49 -4.08
CA VAL A 71 -5.99 10.67 -4.25
C VAL A 71 -4.62 10.23 -4.77
N LEU A 72 -3.98 9.24 -4.14
CA LEU A 72 -2.68 8.73 -4.58
C LEU A 72 -2.70 8.23 -6.03
N ASN A 73 -3.74 7.46 -6.39
CA ASN A 73 -3.86 6.93 -7.75
C ASN A 73 -4.04 8.05 -8.79
N ALA A 74 -4.78 9.12 -8.46
CA ALA A 74 -4.93 10.27 -9.34
C ALA A 74 -3.60 11.02 -9.53
N THR A 75 -2.86 11.23 -8.44
CA THR A 75 -1.55 11.88 -8.45
C THR A 75 -0.54 11.06 -9.27
N ASN A 76 -0.44 9.75 -8.99
CA ASN A 76 0.48 8.85 -9.71
C ASN A 76 0.14 8.78 -11.22
N ARG A 77 -1.15 8.77 -11.59
CA ARG A 77 -1.55 8.79 -13.00
C ARG A 77 -1.13 10.08 -13.69
N ARG A 78 -1.27 11.23 -13.03
CA ARG A 78 -0.87 12.53 -13.60
C ARG A 78 0.65 12.57 -13.82
N LEU A 79 1.43 12.12 -12.84
CA LEU A 79 2.88 12.02 -12.98
C LEU A 79 3.27 11.06 -14.11
N ALA A 80 2.63 9.88 -14.20
CA ALA A 80 2.91 8.92 -15.26
C ALA A 80 2.67 9.51 -16.66
N LEU A 81 1.61 10.28 -16.85
CA LEU A 81 1.35 10.97 -18.13
C LEU A 81 2.42 12.02 -18.46
N ALA A 82 2.89 12.77 -17.44
CA ALA A 82 3.95 13.75 -17.66
C ALA A 82 5.29 13.07 -18.03
N VAL A 83 5.60 11.94 -17.41
CA VAL A 83 6.78 11.12 -17.73
C VAL A 83 6.66 10.52 -19.14
N GLU A 84 5.52 9.91 -19.46
CA GLU A 84 5.28 9.32 -20.78
C GLU A 84 5.45 10.33 -21.91
N ALA A 85 4.95 11.55 -21.73
CA ALA A 85 5.08 12.63 -22.69
C ALA A 85 6.53 13.00 -22.99
N VAL A 86 7.46 12.72 -22.08
CA VAL A 86 8.90 13.00 -22.22
C VAL A 86 9.66 11.78 -22.76
N VAL A 87 9.37 10.59 -22.22
CA VAL A 87 10.12 9.35 -22.55
C VAL A 87 9.85 8.88 -23.98
N THR A 88 8.67 9.15 -24.51
CA THR A 88 8.30 8.78 -25.89
C THR A 88 8.94 9.66 -26.97
N LEU A 89 9.62 10.76 -26.59
CA LEU A 89 10.28 11.66 -27.54
C LEU A 89 11.66 11.13 -27.92
N ASP A 90 11.85 10.86 -29.20
CA ASP A 90 13.14 10.40 -29.80
C ASP A 90 14.13 11.57 -30.06
N ARG A 91 13.94 12.70 -29.39
CA ARG A 91 14.69 13.94 -29.51
C ARG A 91 14.83 14.63 -28.16
N PRO A 92 15.82 15.58 -28.02
CA PRO A 92 15.90 16.39 -26.81
C PRO A 92 14.57 17.09 -26.52
N ILE A 93 14.16 17.08 -25.26
CA ILE A 93 12.91 17.71 -24.84
C ILE A 93 13.03 19.24 -24.93
N SER A 94 11.90 19.90 -25.26
CA SER A 94 11.85 21.36 -25.22
C SER A 94 11.80 21.85 -23.76
N ASP A 95 12.20 23.12 -23.55
CA ASP A 95 12.13 23.78 -22.24
C ASP A 95 10.73 23.70 -21.62
N LEU A 96 9.69 23.75 -22.43
CA LEU A 96 8.31 23.65 -21.95
C LEU A 96 8.04 22.28 -21.34
N TYR A 97 8.42 21.20 -22.02
CA TYR A 97 8.23 19.83 -21.50
C TYR A 97 9.10 19.59 -20.27
N ALA A 98 10.35 20.09 -20.26
CA ALA A 98 11.23 19.98 -19.10
C ALA A 98 10.63 20.67 -17.87
N ARG A 99 10.10 21.89 -18.02
CA ARG A 99 9.44 22.63 -16.94
C ARG A 99 8.18 21.92 -16.46
N ASN A 100 7.36 21.41 -17.38
CA ASN A 100 6.14 20.68 -17.01
C ASN A 100 6.45 19.43 -16.20
N LEU A 101 7.44 18.63 -16.64
CA LEU A 101 7.87 17.45 -15.87
C LEU A 101 8.39 17.82 -14.49
N ALA A 102 9.26 18.83 -14.37
CA ALA A 102 9.78 19.29 -13.09
C ALA A 102 8.67 19.78 -12.17
N ASN A 103 7.70 20.52 -12.69
CA ASN A 103 6.54 20.97 -11.91
C ASN A 103 5.67 19.80 -11.44
N GLU A 104 5.42 18.79 -12.29
CA GLU A 104 4.61 17.62 -11.91
C GLU A 104 5.32 16.74 -10.87
N LEU A 105 6.63 16.60 -10.92
CA LEU A 105 7.39 15.90 -9.88
C LEU A 105 7.15 16.55 -8.51
N ILE A 106 7.34 17.85 -8.39
CA ILE A 106 7.14 18.57 -7.13
C ILE A 106 5.67 18.57 -6.71
N ALA A 107 4.74 18.82 -7.64
CA ALA A 107 3.31 18.85 -7.34
C ALA A 107 2.80 17.48 -6.86
N SER A 108 3.35 16.37 -7.38
CA SER A 108 2.96 15.04 -6.92
C SER A 108 3.39 14.77 -5.48
N ASP A 109 4.61 15.19 -5.09
CA ASP A 109 5.11 15.08 -3.72
C ASP A 109 4.28 15.91 -2.73
N GLU A 110 3.96 17.15 -3.11
CA GLU A 110 3.14 18.05 -2.29
C GLU A 110 1.73 17.49 -2.06
N GLU A 111 1.09 16.96 -3.11
CA GLU A 111 -0.23 16.34 -3.00
C GLU A 111 -0.21 15.07 -2.16
N GLU A 112 0.83 14.25 -2.28
CA GLU A 112 0.99 13.08 -1.42
C GLU A 112 1.14 13.49 0.05
N ILE A 113 2.00 14.45 0.36
CA ILE A 113 2.19 14.96 1.73
C ILE A 113 0.85 15.49 2.28
N LYS A 114 0.10 16.25 1.49
CA LYS A 114 -1.22 16.77 1.85
C LYS A 114 -2.22 15.64 2.12
N ALA A 115 -2.25 14.62 1.27
CA ALA A 115 -3.12 13.46 1.43
C ALA A 115 -2.76 12.65 2.69
N ARG A 116 -1.47 12.42 2.96
CA ARG A 116 -0.98 11.75 4.17
C ARG A 116 -1.31 12.51 5.44
N ARG A 117 -1.19 13.84 5.43
CA ARG A 117 -1.58 14.69 6.55
C ARG A 117 -3.09 14.61 6.81
N ALA A 118 -3.91 14.64 5.76
CA ALA A 118 -5.35 14.47 5.89
C ALA A 118 -5.73 13.09 6.43
N LEU A 119 -5.08 12.03 5.97
CA LEU A 119 -5.21 10.66 6.48
C LEU A 119 -4.87 10.61 7.97
N HIS A 120 -3.68 11.09 8.37
CA HIS A 120 -3.24 11.15 9.76
C HIS A 120 -4.28 11.85 10.64
N ASN A 121 -4.73 13.05 10.25
CA ASN A 121 -5.70 13.83 11.01
C ASN A 121 -7.03 13.10 11.20
N ARG A 122 -7.45 12.27 10.22
CA ARG A 122 -8.68 11.47 10.35
C ARG A 122 -8.49 10.26 11.26
N LEU A 123 -7.36 9.57 11.16
CA LEU A 123 -7.08 8.37 11.95
C LEU A 123 -6.78 8.67 13.42
N MET A 124 -6.16 9.82 13.71
CA MET A 124 -5.77 10.21 15.07
C MET A 124 -6.85 10.97 15.83
N ARG A 125 -8.06 11.13 15.29
CA ARG A 125 -9.18 11.75 16.02
C ARG A 125 -9.52 10.94 17.26
N GLY A 126 -9.77 11.67 18.37
CA GLY A 126 -10.21 11.09 19.63
C GLY A 126 -11.69 10.70 19.63
N VAL A 127 -12.18 10.28 20.81
CA VAL A 127 -13.61 10.02 21.08
C VAL A 127 -14.39 11.35 20.94
N PRO A 128 -15.63 11.37 20.36
CA PRO A 128 -16.42 10.18 19.95
C PRO A 128 -16.16 9.70 18.51
N THR A 129 -15.36 10.42 17.71
CA THR A 129 -15.22 10.16 16.28
C THR A 129 -14.05 9.24 15.94
N ARG A 130 -13.56 8.50 16.94
CA ARG A 130 -12.45 7.56 16.77
C ARG A 130 -12.74 6.52 15.69
N VAL A 131 -11.83 6.41 14.73
CA VAL A 131 -11.88 5.43 13.62
C VAL A 131 -11.21 4.14 14.04
N LEU A 132 -9.97 4.23 14.52
CA LEU A 132 -9.15 3.11 15.01
C LEU A 132 -8.60 3.41 16.40
N PRO A 133 -8.28 2.37 17.19
CA PRO A 133 -7.39 2.52 18.34
C PRO A 133 -6.05 3.14 17.91
N PRO A 134 -5.40 3.97 18.75
CA PRO A 134 -4.17 4.68 18.39
C PRO A 134 -3.04 3.75 17.90
N ASN A 135 -2.89 2.57 18.51
CA ASN A 135 -1.90 1.58 18.10
C ASN A 135 -2.14 1.03 16.69
N LYS A 136 -3.41 0.75 16.32
CA LYS A 136 -3.75 0.32 14.96
C LYS A 136 -3.61 1.46 13.95
N ALA A 137 -3.98 2.68 14.33
CA ALA A 137 -3.78 3.87 13.49
C ALA A 137 -2.29 4.11 13.21
N ALA A 138 -1.44 4.06 14.25
CA ALA A 138 0.01 4.17 14.09
C ALA A 138 0.58 3.04 13.22
N ARG A 139 0.16 1.78 13.47
CA ARG A 139 0.59 0.62 12.68
C ARG A 139 0.22 0.78 11.20
N TYR A 140 -0.97 1.27 10.89
CA TYR A 140 -1.36 1.54 9.50
C TYR A 140 -0.50 2.63 8.87
N LEU A 141 -0.23 3.74 9.56
CA LEU A 141 0.61 4.82 9.04
C LEU A 141 2.05 4.35 8.79
N GLN A 142 2.61 3.50 9.66
CA GLN A 142 3.92 2.86 9.44
C GLN A 142 3.89 1.93 8.23
N LEU A 143 2.87 1.08 8.10
CA LEU A 143 2.70 0.19 6.98
C LEU A 143 2.59 0.96 5.66
N GLU A 144 1.73 1.99 5.62
CA GLU A 144 1.56 2.82 4.43
C GLU A 144 2.85 3.56 4.07
N SER A 145 3.64 4.02 5.04
CA SER A 145 4.96 4.61 4.77
C SER A 145 5.93 3.63 4.09
N LYS A 146 5.94 2.36 4.53
CA LYS A 146 6.77 1.33 3.89
C LYS A 146 6.29 1.02 2.46
N ILE A 147 4.97 0.90 2.27
CA ILE A 147 4.39 0.66 0.95
C ILE A 147 4.71 1.81 0.00
N ARG A 148 4.59 3.06 0.46
CA ARG A 148 4.92 4.23 -0.35
C ARG A 148 6.39 4.26 -0.73
N ALA A 149 7.30 4.12 0.22
CA ALA A 149 8.74 4.10 -0.06
C ALA A 149 9.13 3.04 -1.11
N MET A 150 8.48 1.86 -1.06
CA MET A 150 8.67 0.81 -2.05
C MET A 150 8.15 1.23 -3.43
N GLN A 151 6.95 1.84 -3.49
CA GLN A 151 6.35 2.30 -4.75
C GLN A 151 7.13 3.46 -5.36
N ASP A 152 7.58 4.41 -4.53
CA ASP A 152 8.39 5.55 -4.96
C ASP A 152 9.73 5.09 -5.54
N TYR A 153 10.36 4.09 -4.92
CA TYR A 153 11.55 3.46 -5.48
C TYR A 153 11.27 2.79 -6.84
N ASP A 154 10.18 2.02 -6.95
CA ASP A 154 9.79 1.35 -8.20
C ASP A 154 9.51 2.39 -9.32
N ILE A 155 8.87 3.53 -8.99
CA ILE A 155 8.63 4.63 -9.92
C ILE A 155 9.95 5.28 -10.32
N ALA A 156 10.78 5.66 -9.36
CA ALA A 156 12.05 6.35 -9.62
C ALA A 156 12.99 5.53 -10.51
N THR A 157 13.04 4.21 -10.32
CA THR A 157 13.86 3.32 -11.16
C THR A 157 13.31 3.14 -12.57
N GLY A 158 12.02 3.40 -12.79
CA GLY A 158 11.35 3.32 -14.10
C GLY A 158 11.45 4.63 -14.92
N ILE A 159 11.86 5.75 -14.31
CA ILE A 159 11.93 7.06 -14.99
C ILE A 159 13.36 7.32 -15.45
N PRO A 160 13.66 7.32 -16.77
CA PRO A 160 14.98 7.68 -17.27
C PRO A 160 15.23 9.18 -17.09
N LEU A 161 16.50 9.55 -16.95
CA LEU A 161 16.87 10.96 -16.96
C LEU A 161 16.60 11.59 -18.34
N VAL A 162 16.14 12.82 -18.33
CA VAL A 162 15.93 13.61 -19.56
C VAL A 162 17.27 13.86 -20.25
N LYS A 163 17.27 13.79 -21.57
CA LYS A 163 18.46 14.03 -22.42
C LYS A 163 18.47 15.48 -22.88
#